data_989a01ff16af33ca0d2eb1026832d59f
#
_entry.id   989a01ff16af33ca0d2eb1026832d59f
#
_cell.length_a   1.000
_cell.length_b   1.000
_cell.length_c   1.000
_cell.angle_alpha   90.00
_cell.angle_beta   90.00
_cell.angle_gamma   90.00
#
_symmetry.space_group_name_H-M   'P 1'
#
loop_
_entity.id
_entity.type
_entity.pdbx_description
1 polymer ?
#
loop_
_entity_poly.entity_id
_entity_poly.type
_entity_poly.pdbx_seq_one_letter_code
_entity_poly.pdbx_strand_id
1 'polypeptide(L)'
;MQDLVVNDRLIIPSRDLRWRFSRSSGPGGQGVNTTDSRVELVLDIAGCSCLGPFRRARLLDHFQTRLVEGCLRVVVAEERSQWQNRQKALHRMADLLRQGLQPPPPSRKSTRPGHGAVRRRLEAKKKRGDLKRQRGNRPTLEE
;
A
#
# COMPACT_ATOMS: atom_id res chain seq x y z
N MET A 1 8.55 -28.04 -1.26
CA MET A 1 7.95 -26.71 -1.00
C MET A 1 7.22 -26.29 -2.27
N GLN A 2 6.16 -25.49 -2.16
CA GLN A 2 5.33 -25.12 -3.29
C GLN A 2 5.86 -23.82 -3.92
N ASP A 3 5.86 -23.75 -5.26
CA ASP A 3 6.19 -22.55 -6.01
C ASP A 3 5.09 -21.49 -5.88
N LEU A 4 5.45 -20.21 -5.98
CA LEU A 4 4.51 -19.11 -5.90
C LEU A 4 4.07 -18.70 -7.31
N VAL A 5 2.85 -19.02 -7.67
CA VAL A 5 2.24 -18.61 -8.94
C VAL A 5 1.71 -17.18 -8.81
N VAL A 6 2.36 -16.22 -9.44
CA VAL A 6 1.93 -14.82 -9.47
C VAL A 6 0.91 -14.61 -10.60
N ASN A 7 1.25 -15.06 -11.80
CA ASN A 7 0.38 -15.10 -12.98
C ASN A 7 0.93 -16.12 -13.99
N ASP A 8 0.26 -16.29 -15.15
CA ASP A 8 0.65 -17.26 -16.18
C ASP A 8 2.07 -17.10 -16.74
N ARG A 9 2.67 -15.92 -16.54
CA ARG A 9 4.00 -15.54 -17.06
C ARG A 9 5.06 -15.35 -15.98
N LEU A 10 4.70 -15.54 -14.71
CA LEU A 10 5.60 -15.37 -13.60
C LEU A 10 5.30 -16.35 -12.48
N ILE A 11 6.20 -17.30 -12.33
CA ILE A 11 6.22 -18.27 -11.24
C ILE A 11 7.54 -18.05 -10.50
N ILE A 12 7.48 -17.87 -9.19
CA ILE A 12 8.65 -17.76 -8.34
C ILE A 12 8.91 -19.13 -7.73
N PRO A 13 10.07 -19.73 -8.01
CA PRO A 13 10.38 -21.06 -7.50
C PRO A 13 10.55 -21.05 -5.98
N SER A 14 10.20 -22.15 -5.37
CA SER A 14 10.23 -22.31 -3.90
C SER A 14 11.62 -22.08 -3.29
N ARG A 15 12.70 -22.27 -4.05
CA ARG A 15 14.09 -21.98 -3.62
C ARG A 15 14.36 -20.50 -3.37
N ASP A 16 13.63 -19.59 -4.04
CA ASP A 16 13.75 -18.14 -3.89
C ASP A 16 12.86 -17.60 -2.75
N LEU A 17 12.06 -18.49 -2.13
CA LEU A 17 11.17 -18.19 -1.02
C LEU A 17 11.77 -18.68 0.29
N ARG A 18 11.93 -17.77 1.24
CA ARG A 18 12.38 -18.11 2.58
C ARG A 18 11.21 -18.10 3.54
N TRP A 19 11.10 -19.18 4.34
CA TRP A 19 10.07 -19.36 5.34
C TRP A 19 10.65 -19.24 6.74
N ARG A 20 9.94 -18.53 7.61
CA ARG A 20 10.20 -18.52 9.05
C ARG A 20 8.92 -18.88 9.78
N PHE A 21 9.05 -19.70 10.79
CA PHE A 21 7.94 -20.14 11.63
C PHE A 21 8.22 -19.69 13.05
N SER A 22 7.18 -19.23 13.74
CA SER A 22 7.27 -18.81 15.13
C SER A 22 5.93 -19.02 15.82
N ARG A 23 5.93 -19.00 17.14
CA ARG A 23 4.71 -19.08 17.93
C ARG A 23 3.88 -17.81 17.70
N SER A 24 2.55 -17.98 17.67
CA SER A 24 1.65 -16.83 17.66
C SER A 24 1.68 -16.15 19.03
N SER A 25 1.86 -14.83 19.07
CA SER A 25 1.71 -14.04 20.30
C SER A 25 0.21 -13.76 20.52
N GLY A 26 -0.36 -14.28 21.62
CA GLY A 26 -1.74 -14.01 22.03
C GLY A 26 -1.96 -14.30 23.51
N PRO A 27 -2.98 -13.70 24.16
CA PRO A 27 -3.37 -14.07 25.52
C PRO A 27 -3.77 -15.54 25.54
N GLY A 28 -3.09 -16.35 26.36
CA GLY A 28 -3.02 -17.79 26.40
C GLY A 28 -4.35 -18.54 26.22
N GLY A 29 -4.26 -19.62 25.46
CA GLY A 29 -5.24 -20.69 25.32
C GLY A 29 -4.51 -21.99 25.02
N GLN A 30 -5.18 -23.14 25.14
CA GLN A 30 -4.60 -24.44 24.82
C GLN A 30 -4.13 -24.45 23.35
N GLY A 31 -2.83 -24.65 23.09
CA GLY A 31 -2.23 -24.74 21.78
C GLY A 31 -1.44 -23.49 21.33
N VAL A 32 -1.60 -22.32 21.94
CA VAL A 32 -0.85 -21.09 21.56
C VAL A 32 0.64 -21.22 21.88
N ASN A 33 0.98 -21.94 22.94
CA ASN A 33 2.36 -22.10 23.39
C ASN A 33 3.08 -23.34 22.81
N THR A 34 2.38 -24.19 22.05
CA THR A 34 2.92 -25.48 21.58
C THR A 34 3.06 -25.57 20.06
N THR A 35 2.41 -24.69 19.30
CA THR A 35 2.39 -24.78 17.82
C THR A 35 2.97 -23.51 17.19
N ASP A 36 3.97 -23.68 16.32
CA ASP A 36 4.54 -22.58 15.51
C ASP A 36 3.61 -22.22 14.35
N SER A 37 2.42 -21.70 14.67
CA SER A 37 1.38 -21.40 13.69
C SER A 37 1.63 -20.09 12.93
N ARG A 38 2.41 -19.16 13.49
CA ARG A 38 2.78 -17.91 12.80
C ARG A 38 3.79 -18.19 11.69
N VAL A 39 3.45 -17.76 10.50
CA VAL A 39 4.24 -17.97 9.28
C VAL A 39 4.70 -16.62 8.73
N GLU A 40 5.99 -16.50 8.49
CA GLU A 40 6.59 -15.39 7.76
C GLU A 40 7.15 -15.92 6.45
N LEU A 41 6.69 -15.33 5.34
CA LEU A 41 7.20 -15.58 3.99
C LEU A 41 8.03 -14.39 3.54
N VAL A 42 9.26 -14.64 3.13
CA VAL A 42 10.22 -13.63 2.70
C VAL A 42 10.66 -13.92 1.26
N LEU A 43 10.57 -12.90 0.41
CA LEU A 43 11.06 -12.91 -0.96
C LEU A 43 12.12 -11.81 -1.10
N ASP A 44 13.32 -12.19 -1.50
CA ASP A 44 14.39 -11.25 -1.90
C ASP A 44 14.14 -10.82 -3.34
N ILE A 45 13.58 -9.61 -3.54
CA ILE A 45 13.29 -9.06 -4.87
C ILE A 45 14.58 -8.72 -5.62
N ALA A 46 15.59 -8.25 -4.91
CA ALA A 46 16.86 -7.85 -5.51
C ALA A 46 17.63 -9.07 -6.06
N GLY A 47 17.67 -10.16 -5.28
CA GLY A 47 18.38 -11.39 -5.62
C GLY A 47 17.58 -12.43 -6.39
N CYS A 48 16.26 -12.24 -6.59
CA CYS A 48 15.41 -13.24 -7.26
C CYS A 48 15.81 -13.44 -8.72
N SER A 49 16.16 -14.67 -9.10
CA SER A 49 16.63 -15.02 -10.44
C SER A 49 15.52 -14.97 -11.50
N CYS A 50 14.29 -15.23 -11.11
CA CYS A 50 13.12 -15.27 -12.01
C CYS A 50 12.56 -13.90 -12.38
N LEU A 51 13.01 -12.84 -11.69
CA LEU A 51 12.62 -11.47 -11.99
C LEU A 51 13.60 -10.84 -12.99
N GLY A 52 13.13 -10.62 -14.23
CA GLY A 52 13.89 -9.84 -15.20
C GLY A 52 14.11 -8.38 -14.74
N PRO A 53 15.06 -7.64 -15.33
CA PRO A 53 15.47 -6.32 -14.86
C PRO A 53 14.30 -5.32 -14.77
N PHE A 54 13.40 -5.32 -15.73
CA PHE A 54 12.23 -4.44 -15.74
C PHE A 54 11.25 -4.72 -14.58
N ARG A 55 10.90 -6.00 -14.35
CA ARG A 55 10.01 -6.37 -13.25
C ARG A 55 10.63 -6.10 -11.90
N ARG A 56 11.93 -6.39 -11.75
CA ARG A 56 12.70 -6.13 -10.54
C ARG A 56 12.72 -4.65 -10.19
N ALA A 57 13.12 -3.79 -11.12
CA ALA A 57 13.15 -2.33 -10.92
C ALA A 57 11.79 -1.80 -10.51
N ARG A 58 10.72 -2.26 -11.16
CA ARG A 58 9.35 -1.85 -10.88
C ARG A 58 8.87 -2.27 -9.49
N LEU A 59 9.16 -3.50 -9.06
CA LEU A 59 8.80 -3.98 -7.73
C LEU A 59 9.59 -3.26 -6.63
N LEU A 60 10.89 -3.00 -6.86
CA LEU A 60 11.72 -2.23 -5.94
C LEU A 60 11.19 -0.81 -5.76
N ASP A 61 10.82 -0.13 -6.85
CA ASP A 61 10.20 1.20 -6.82
C ASP A 61 8.85 1.19 -6.10
N HIS A 62 7.96 0.27 -6.48
CA HIS A 62 6.61 0.17 -5.89
C HIS A 62 6.63 -0.11 -4.38
N PHE A 63 7.54 -0.96 -3.93
CA PHE A 63 7.63 -1.38 -2.53
C PHE A 63 8.72 -0.70 -1.73
N GLN A 64 9.34 0.39 -2.21
CA GLN A 64 10.49 1.05 -1.56
C GLN A 64 10.28 1.30 -0.06
N THR A 65 9.05 1.64 0.38
CA THR A 65 8.71 1.89 1.79
C THR A 65 8.43 0.63 2.61
N ARG A 66 8.25 -0.53 1.96
CA ARG A 66 7.91 -1.82 2.61
C ARG A 66 9.05 -2.83 2.58
N LEU A 67 10.07 -2.57 1.77
CA LEU A 67 11.23 -3.45 1.69
C LEU A 67 12.13 -3.26 2.91
N VAL A 68 12.63 -4.37 3.43
CA VAL A 68 13.69 -4.41 4.41
C VAL A 68 14.86 -5.14 3.76
N GLU A 69 15.96 -4.44 3.52
CA GLU A 69 17.15 -4.99 2.84
C GLU A 69 16.83 -5.62 1.47
N GLY A 70 15.96 -5.00 0.69
CA GLY A 70 15.54 -5.51 -0.62
C GLY A 70 14.55 -6.69 -0.58
N CYS A 71 14.15 -7.13 0.61
CA CYS A 71 13.24 -8.25 0.82
C CYS A 71 11.81 -7.79 1.12
N LEU A 72 10.85 -8.40 0.43
CA LEU A 72 9.41 -8.26 0.75
C LEU A 72 9.01 -9.35 1.74
N ARG A 73 8.31 -8.95 2.81
CA ARG A 73 7.88 -9.85 3.89
C ARG A 73 6.37 -9.87 4.03
N VAL A 74 5.82 -11.06 4.21
CA VAL A 74 4.40 -11.29 4.53
C VAL A 74 4.31 -12.16 5.77
N VAL A 75 3.59 -11.68 6.77
CA VAL A 75 3.38 -12.41 8.03
C VAL A 75 1.91 -12.77 8.14
N VAL A 76 1.62 -14.02 8.47
CA VAL A 76 0.26 -14.56 8.69
C VAL A 76 0.23 -15.38 9.96
N ALA A 77 -0.73 -15.06 10.84
CA ALA A 77 -0.93 -15.76 12.11
C ALA A 77 -2.42 -15.84 12.49
N GLU A 78 -3.30 -15.89 11.49
CA GLU A 78 -4.76 -15.78 11.67
C GLU A 78 -5.41 -17.14 11.95
N GLU A 79 -4.83 -18.20 11.40
CA GLU A 79 -5.35 -19.56 11.55
C GLU A 79 -4.58 -20.34 12.61
N ARG A 80 -5.25 -21.33 13.20
CA ARG A 80 -4.61 -22.28 14.12
C ARG A 80 -3.65 -23.22 13.38
N SER A 81 -3.96 -23.53 12.12
CA SER A 81 -3.16 -24.41 11.27
C SER A 81 -2.03 -23.66 10.60
N GLN A 82 -0.78 -24.09 10.81
CA GLN A 82 0.39 -23.59 10.12
C GLN A 82 0.25 -23.73 8.60
N TRP A 83 -0.34 -24.85 8.14
CA TRP A 83 -0.55 -25.09 6.71
C TRP A 83 -1.49 -24.05 6.09
N GLN A 84 -2.61 -23.72 6.75
CA GLN A 84 -3.53 -22.67 6.28
C GLN A 84 -2.85 -21.30 6.24
N ASN A 85 -2.07 -20.97 7.26
CA ASN A 85 -1.29 -19.72 7.28
C ASN A 85 -0.25 -19.68 6.16
N ARG A 86 0.37 -20.82 5.80
CA ARG A 86 1.28 -20.88 4.64
C ARG A 86 0.56 -20.61 3.33
N GLN A 87 -0.61 -21.20 3.09
CA GLN A 87 -1.41 -20.95 1.89
C GLN A 87 -1.83 -19.47 1.81
N LYS A 88 -2.30 -18.89 2.90
CA LYS A 88 -2.62 -17.46 2.98
C LYS A 88 -1.42 -16.57 2.71
N ALA A 89 -0.24 -16.93 3.21
CA ALA A 89 0.99 -16.17 2.96
C ALA A 89 1.38 -16.17 1.48
N LEU A 90 1.27 -17.33 0.79
CA LEU A 90 1.49 -17.42 -0.64
C LEU A 90 0.49 -16.55 -1.42
N HIS A 91 -0.80 -16.65 -1.10
CA HIS A 91 -1.83 -15.83 -1.75
C HIS A 91 -1.55 -14.33 -1.58
N ARG A 92 -1.30 -13.88 -0.36
CA ARG A 92 -0.99 -12.47 -0.08
C ARG A 92 0.27 -11.98 -0.78
N MET A 93 1.31 -12.80 -0.82
CA MET A 93 2.53 -12.47 -1.54
C MET A 93 2.27 -12.35 -3.04
N ALA A 94 1.51 -13.29 -3.63
CA ALA A 94 1.12 -13.23 -5.04
C ALA A 94 0.31 -11.98 -5.37
N ASP A 95 -0.67 -11.61 -4.53
CA ASP A 95 -1.49 -10.42 -4.73
C ASP A 95 -0.67 -9.14 -4.66
N LEU A 96 0.26 -9.04 -3.69
CA LEU A 96 1.18 -7.91 -3.61
C LEU A 96 2.03 -7.79 -4.87
N LEU A 97 2.61 -8.88 -5.34
CA LEU A 97 3.43 -8.88 -6.56
C LEU A 97 2.60 -8.51 -7.80
N ARG A 98 1.35 -9.00 -7.92
CA ARG A 98 0.44 -8.60 -9.00
C ARG A 98 0.18 -7.08 -8.97
N GLN A 99 -0.11 -6.53 -7.80
CA GLN A 99 -0.33 -5.09 -7.62
C GLN A 99 0.92 -4.27 -7.99
N GLY A 100 2.09 -4.67 -7.51
CA GLY A 100 3.34 -4.00 -7.82
C GLY A 100 3.74 -4.06 -9.30
N LEU A 101 3.29 -5.08 -10.03
CA LEU A 101 3.54 -5.24 -11.46
C LEU A 101 2.51 -4.53 -12.35
N GLN A 102 1.40 -4.03 -11.79
CA GLN A 102 0.41 -3.27 -12.59
C GLN A 102 1.02 -1.98 -13.15
N PRO A 103 0.66 -1.57 -14.37
CA PRO A 103 1.10 -0.29 -14.91
C PRO A 103 0.66 0.86 -14.00
N PRO A 104 1.50 1.91 -13.82
CA PRO A 104 1.10 3.08 -13.07
C PRO A 104 -0.14 3.70 -13.71
N PRO A 105 -1.03 4.30 -12.91
CA PRO A 105 -2.18 5.00 -13.46
C PRO A 105 -1.70 6.11 -14.41
N PRO A 106 -2.46 6.41 -15.48
CA PRO A 106 -2.09 7.48 -16.40
C PRO A 106 -1.98 8.82 -15.64
N SER A 107 -1.00 9.63 -16.03
CA SER A 107 -0.81 10.95 -15.44
C SER A 107 -2.10 11.78 -15.58
N ARG A 108 -2.60 12.29 -14.46
CA ARG A 108 -3.78 13.15 -14.46
C ARG A 108 -3.42 14.50 -15.09
N LYS A 109 -4.10 14.84 -16.17
CA LYS A 109 -4.01 16.18 -16.75
C LYS A 109 -4.71 17.17 -15.79
N SER A 110 -4.09 18.32 -15.55
CA SER A 110 -4.72 19.41 -14.80
C SER A 110 -5.96 19.90 -15.54
N THR A 111 -7.09 19.97 -14.86
CA THR A 111 -8.33 20.51 -15.43
C THR A 111 -8.51 21.96 -15.00
N ARG A 112 -9.00 22.80 -15.89
CA ARG A 112 -9.38 24.17 -15.54
C ARG A 112 -10.65 24.15 -14.68
N PRO A 113 -10.78 25.07 -13.69
CA PRO A 113 -12.00 25.20 -12.95
C PRO A 113 -13.19 25.47 -13.87
N GLY A 114 -14.30 24.79 -13.67
CA GLY A 114 -15.52 25.01 -14.45
C GLY A 114 -16.07 26.43 -14.24
N HIS A 115 -16.77 26.97 -15.26
CA HIS A 115 -17.34 28.34 -15.24
C HIS A 115 -18.16 28.64 -13.99
N GLY A 116 -18.96 27.67 -13.50
CA GLY A 116 -19.74 27.82 -12.27
C GLY A 116 -18.87 27.99 -11.01
N ALA A 117 -17.72 27.32 -10.93
CA ALA A 117 -16.80 27.48 -9.79
C ALA A 117 -16.12 28.86 -9.81
N VAL A 118 -15.73 29.33 -11.00
CA VAL A 118 -15.16 30.67 -11.19
C VAL A 118 -16.18 31.73 -10.79
N ARG A 119 -17.44 31.62 -11.25
CA ARG A 119 -18.52 32.56 -10.93
C ARG A 119 -18.78 32.62 -9.42
N ARG A 120 -18.97 31.47 -8.76
CA ARG A 120 -19.16 31.42 -7.29
C ARG A 120 -18.00 32.06 -6.53
N ARG A 121 -16.75 31.83 -6.97
CA ARG A 121 -15.56 32.45 -6.36
C ARG A 121 -15.59 33.97 -6.50
N LEU A 122 -15.94 34.49 -7.71
CA LEU A 122 -16.02 35.94 -7.97
C LEU A 122 -17.16 36.60 -7.16
N GLU A 123 -18.34 35.97 -7.09
CA GLU A 123 -19.46 36.44 -6.27
C GLU A 123 -19.10 36.49 -4.78
N ALA A 124 -18.45 35.44 -4.27
CA ALA A 124 -17.98 35.42 -2.89
C ALA A 124 -16.91 36.49 -2.60
N LYS A 125 -16.02 36.76 -3.58
CA LYS A 125 -15.03 37.84 -3.49
C LYS A 125 -15.70 39.20 -3.46
N LYS A 126 -16.71 39.42 -4.33
CA LYS A 126 -17.48 40.67 -4.38
C LYS A 126 -18.21 40.94 -3.04
N LYS A 127 -18.96 39.95 -2.52
CA LYS A 127 -19.63 40.05 -1.22
C LYS A 127 -18.70 40.41 -0.08
N ARG A 128 -17.51 39.80 -0.02
CA ARG A 128 -16.50 40.15 1.01
C ARG A 128 -15.96 41.58 0.83
N GLY A 129 -15.77 42.01 -0.40
CA GLY A 129 -15.37 43.39 -0.73
C GLY A 129 -16.39 44.40 -0.27
N ASP A 130 -17.68 44.15 -0.51
CA ASP A 130 -18.77 45.04 -0.09
C ASP A 130 -18.89 45.12 1.44
N LEU A 131 -18.81 43.98 2.12
CA LEU A 131 -18.77 43.92 3.58
C LEU A 131 -17.57 44.73 4.18
N LYS A 132 -16.39 44.61 3.52
CA LYS A 132 -15.21 45.36 3.97
C LYS A 132 -15.39 46.86 3.78
N ARG A 133 -16.00 47.33 2.68
CA ARG A 133 -16.33 48.76 2.45
C ARG A 133 -17.31 49.28 3.47
N GLN A 134 -18.38 48.53 3.79
CA GLN A 134 -19.36 48.90 4.80
C GLN A 134 -18.74 49.07 6.19
N ARG A 135 -17.76 48.21 6.54
CA ARG A 135 -17.03 48.31 7.82
C ARG A 135 -16.09 49.52 7.87
N GLY A 136 -15.52 49.94 6.72
CA GLY A 136 -14.65 51.13 6.64
C GLY A 136 -15.42 52.49 6.68
N ASN A 137 -16.72 52.46 6.33
CA ASN A 137 -17.59 53.67 6.34
C ASN A 137 -18.42 53.82 7.64
N ARG A 138 -18.00 53.21 8.75
CA ARG A 138 -18.64 53.55 10.05
C ARG A 138 -18.27 54.99 10.41
N PRO A 139 -19.26 55.89 10.59
CA PRO A 139 -18.97 57.23 11.10
C PRO A 139 -18.38 57.08 12.49
N THR A 140 -17.22 57.68 12.73
CA THR A 140 -16.68 57.96 14.06
C THR A 140 -17.72 58.82 14.74
N LEU A 141 -18.40 58.31 15.79
CA LEU A 141 -19.14 59.12 16.73
C LEU A 141 -18.10 59.93 17.47
N GLU A 142 -17.95 61.19 17.07
CA GLU A 142 -17.24 62.18 17.88
C GLU A 142 -18.13 62.50 19.08
N GLU A 143 -17.59 62.22 20.30
CA GLU A 143 -18.11 62.75 21.57
C GLU A 143 -17.79 64.21 21.69
#